data_73dbcfddabd90be29ea283de5775305b
#
_entry.id   73dbcfddabd90be29ea283de5775305b
#
_cell.length_a   1.000
_cell.length_b   1.000
_cell.length_c   1.000
_cell.angle_alpha   90.00
_cell.angle_beta   90.00
_cell.angle_gamma   90.00
#
_symmetry.space_group_name_H-M   'P 1'
#
loop_
_entity.id
_entity.type
_entity.pdbx_description
1 polymer ?
#
loop_
_entity_poly.entity_id
_entity_poly.type
_entity_poly.pdbx_seq_one_letter_code
_entity_poly.pdbx_strand_id
1 'polypeptide(L)'
;MAITEKQQRFIEEIAKYVQKYAYVYGILVHSPIIAQAILESGWGESKLAAKYHNYFGLKCGSKWTGKSVNLTTKEEYEPGTLTTIKDNFRVYDSLEEGVKGYFEFIQLQRYQNLRGITDPKEYLQTIKNDGYATSSTYVENNYQLITTYKLTKYDKEDAAMSKIEKAVQQMEAWAGDDSHGYDQTYRWGQRGDFDCSAAVIQACENAGIPVKSNGATYTGNMLQVFKKCGFVDVTSKVNRSTGAGLLRGDVLLNTSH
;
A
#
# COMPACT_ATOMS: atom_id res chain seq x y z
N MET A 1 4.05 25.85 14.87
CA MET A 1 5.53 25.70 14.96
C MET A 1 6.06 25.32 13.59
N ALA A 2 7.22 25.81 13.21
CA ALA A 2 7.89 25.36 11.99
C ALA A 2 8.36 23.90 12.17
N ILE A 3 8.19 23.06 11.15
CA ILE A 3 8.70 21.69 11.13
C ILE A 3 10.23 21.72 11.10
N THR A 4 10.88 20.86 11.88
CA THR A 4 12.35 20.71 11.85
C THR A 4 12.78 19.88 10.64
N GLU A 5 14.02 20.03 10.18
CA GLU A 5 14.57 19.18 9.10
C GLU A 5 14.52 17.68 9.42
N LYS A 6 14.73 17.32 10.70
CA LYS A 6 14.64 15.92 11.16
C LYS A 6 13.23 15.37 11.04
N GLN A 7 12.23 16.15 11.43
CA GLN A 7 10.82 15.78 11.31
C GLN A 7 10.40 15.68 9.84
N GLN A 8 10.83 16.61 9.00
CA GLN A 8 10.53 16.58 7.57
C GLN A 8 11.11 15.32 6.92
N ARG A 9 12.38 15.00 7.20
CA ARG A 9 13.01 13.76 6.69
C ARG A 9 12.26 12.50 7.14
N PHE A 10 11.88 12.43 8.42
CA PHE A 10 11.11 11.29 8.93
C PHE A 10 9.78 11.11 8.18
N ILE A 11 9.03 12.21 7.96
CA ILE A 11 7.79 12.17 7.18
C ILE A 11 8.06 11.64 5.76
N GLU A 12 9.08 12.15 5.08
CA GLU A 12 9.40 11.78 3.70
C GLU A 12 9.82 10.32 3.57
N GLU A 13 10.62 9.82 4.51
CA GLU A 13 11.03 8.41 4.55
C GLU A 13 9.85 7.47 4.81
N ILE A 14 8.98 7.79 5.76
CA ILE A 14 7.76 7.00 6.02
C ILE A 14 6.82 7.08 4.82
N ALA A 15 6.56 8.29 4.30
CA ALA A 15 5.65 8.49 3.17
C ALA A 15 6.06 7.70 1.93
N LYS A 16 7.37 7.64 1.63
CA LYS A 16 7.93 6.86 0.52
C LYS A 16 7.47 5.40 0.57
N TYR A 17 7.54 4.76 1.73
CA TYR A 17 7.17 3.35 1.86
C TYR A 17 5.66 3.16 2.08
N VAL A 18 4.98 4.12 2.71
CA VAL A 18 3.52 4.12 2.78
C VAL A 18 2.93 4.17 1.38
N GLN A 19 3.36 5.09 0.53
CA GLN A 19 2.91 5.19 -0.86
C GLN A 19 3.24 3.92 -1.68
N LYS A 20 4.43 3.31 -1.44
CA LYS A 20 4.83 2.07 -2.10
C LYS A 20 3.88 0.90 -1.79
N TYR A 21 3.41 0.79 -0.55
CA TYR A 21 2.66 -0.40 -0.11
C TYR A 21 1.16 -0.18 0.00
N ALA A 22 0.68 1.02 0.30
CA ALA A 22 -0.74 1.30 0.54
C ALA A 22 -1.63 0.73 -0.58
N TYR A 23 -1.25 1.03 -1.79
CA TYR A 23 -1.94 0.61 -2.99
C TYR A 23 -2.03 -0.92 -3.13
N VAL A 24 -0.90 -1.63 -2.93
CA VAL A 24 -0.82 -3.11 -3.00
C VAL A 24 -1.83 -3.77 -2.07
N TYR A 25 -2.13 -3.10 -0.95
CA TYR A 25 -3.02 -3.61 0.09
C TYR A 25 -4.42 -3.01 0.05
N GLY A 26 -4.76 -2.24 -1.01
CA GLY A 26 -6.09 -1.65 -1.21
C GLY A 26 -6.39 -0.43 -0.32
N ILE A 27 -5.35 0.23 0.20
CA ILE A 27 -5.48 1.42 1.04
C ILE A 27 -5.31 2.67 0.16
N LEU A 28 -6.31 3.54 0.17
CA LEU A 28 -6.38 4.71 -0.71
C LEU A 28 -6.00 6.03 -0.03
N VAL A 29 -5.71 6.00 1.28
CA VAL A 29 -5.34 7.19 2.06
C VAL A 29 -4.04 6.92 2.81
N HIS A 30 -3.10 7.85 2.74
CA HIS A 30 -1.73 7.68 3.27
C HIS A 30 -1.47 8.49 4.53
N SER A 31 -2.06 9.69 4.61
CA SER A 31 -1.84 10.63 5.70
C SER A 31 -2.13 10.08 7.09
N PRO A 32 -3.17 9.25 7.33
CA PRO A 32 -3.39 8.65 8.64
C PRO A 32 -2.29 7.68 9.03
N ILE A 33 -1.73 6.92 8.09
CA ILE A 33 -0.67 5.96 8.36
C ILE A 33 0.64 6.68 8.70
N ILE A 34 0.94 7.79 8.00
CA ILE A 34 2.09 8.64 8.33
C ILE A 34 1.92 9.25 9.72
N ALA A 35 0.72 9.73 10.07
CA ALA A 35 0.42 10.28 11.39
C ALA A 35 0.57 9.21 12.49
N GLN A 36 0.07 7.99 12.26
CA GLN A 36 0.27 6.85 13.17
C GLN A 36 1.75 6.58 13.41
N ALA A 37 2.56 6.53 12.35
CA ALA A 37 4.00 6.34 12.50
C ALA A 37 4.66 7.43 13.34
N ILE A 38 4.26 8.70 13.16
CA ILE A 38 4.74 9.82 13.97
C ILE A 38 4.37 9.64 15.44
N LEU A 39 3.09 9.37 15.71
CA LEU A 39 2.55 9.28 17.07
C LEU A 39 3.13 8.09 17.83
N GLU A 40 3.07 6.89 17.24
CA GLU A 40 3.47 5.63 17.87
C GLU A 40 4.99 5.54 18.10
N SER A 41 5.78 6.13 17.21
CA SER A 41 7.23 6.06 17.28
C SER A 41 7.88 7.27 17.95
N GLY A 42 7.13 8.33 18.25
CA GLY A 42 7.71 9.60 18.69
C GLY A 42 8.72 10.12 17.66
N TRP A 43 8.31 10.25 16.41
CA TRP A 43 9.18 10.67 15.30
C TRP A 43 10.35 9.71 15.01
N GLY A 44 10.14 8.41 15.24
CA GLY A 44 11.17 7.40 15.06
C GLY A 44 12.18 7.33 16.21
N GLU A 45 12.02 8.14 17.27
CA GLU A 45 12.98 8.23 18.38
C GLU A 45 12.74 7.21 19.49
N SER A 46 11.55 6.59 19.54
CA SER A 46 11.28 5.55 20.53
C SER A 46 12.27 4.39 20.37
N LYS A 47 12.63 3.73 21.49
CA LYS A 47 13.51 2.56 21.45
C LYS A 47 13.01 1.48 20.49
N LEU A 48 11.69 1.31 20.40
CA LEU A 48 11.06 0.33 19.53
C LEU A 48 11.26 0.68 18.04
N ALA A 49 11.14 1.94 17.67
CA ALA A 49 11.36 2.41 16.31
C ALA A 49 12.87 2.48 15.97
N ALA A 50 13.66 3.16 16.79
CA ALA A 50 15.06 3.45 16.48
C ALA A 50 15.94 2.18 16.42
N LYS A 51 15.64 1.17 17.24
CA LYS A 51 16.47 -0.05 17.33
C LYS A 51 15.85 -1.24 16.60
N TYR A 52 14.53 -1.30 16.50
CA TYR A 52 13.81 -2.49 16.06
C TYR A 52 12.89 -2.22 14.86
N HIS A 53 12.95 -1.01 14.29
CA HIS A 53 12.21 -0.59 13.09
C HIS A 53 10.69 -0.84 13.16
N ASN A 54 10.13 -0.88 14.37
CA ASN A 54 8.68 -0.99 14.58
C ASN A 54 8.10 0.40 14.90
N TYR A 55 7.66 1.08 13.86
CA TYR A 55 7.18 2.47 13.92
C TYR A 55 5.70 2.59 14.30
N PHE A 56 4.99 1.47 14.39
CA PHE A 56 3.55 1.41 14.60
C PHE A 56 3.16 0.69 15.89
N GLY A 57 4.10 0.40 16.77
CA GLY A 57 3.83 -0.27 18.04
C GLY A 57 3.26 -1.69 17.88
N LEU A 58 3.55 -2.39 16.79
CA LEU A 58 2.95 -3.67 16.48
C LEU A 58 3.39 -4.77 17.44
N LYS A 59 2.43 -5.32 18.17
CA LYS A 59 2.62 -6.49 19.04
C LYS A 59 2.68 -7.78 18.23
N CYS A 60 3.33 -8.81 18.78
CA CYS A 60 3.49 -10.09 18.09
C CYS A 60 2.15 -10.79 17.83
N GLY A 61 1.28 -10.82 18.84
CA GLY A 61 0.09 -11.66 18.79
C GLY A 61 0.45 -13.16 18.70
N SER A 62 -0.56 -14.01 18.59
CA SER A 62 -0.38 -15.48 18.62
C SER A 62 0.15 -16.08 17.31
N LYS A 63 0.05 -15.35 16.19
CA LYS A 63 0.43 -15.85 14.86
C LYS A 63 1.78 -15.32 14.34
N TRP A 64 2.46 -14.48 15.13
CA TRP A 64 3.74 -13.92 14.72
C TRP A 64 4.87 -14.95 14.91
N THR A 65 5.62 -15.23 13.85
CA THR A 65 6.75 -16.16 13.84
C THR A 65 8.10 -15.48 13.61
N GLY A 66 8.09 -14.16 13.39
CA GLY A 66 9.31 -13.38 13.16
C GLY A 66 10.04 -13.00 14.46
N LYS A 67 11.07 -12.18 14.33
CA LYS A 67 11.85 -11.66 15.46
C LYS A 67 10.97 -10.84 16.39
N SER A 68 11.23 -10.95 17.69
CA SER A 68 10.48 -10.22 18.73
C SER A 68 11.38 -9.65 19.81
N VAL A 69 10.88 -8.62 20.50
CA VAL A 69 11.50 -8.04 21.69
C VAL A 69 10.46 -7.85 22.79
N ASN A 70 10.78 -8.19 24.02
CA ASN A 70 9.91 -7.92 25.18
C ASN A 70 10.23 -6.55 25.76
N LEU A 71 9.25 -5.65 25.75
CA LEU A 71 9.39 -4.29 26.27
C LEU A 71 8.23 -3.92 27.18
N THR A 72 8.52 -3.00 28.11
CA THR A 72 7.49 -2.37 28.94
C THR A 72 6.78 -1.29 28.12
N THR A 73 5.45 -1.31 28.15
CA THR A 73 4.57 -0.31 27.54
C THR A 73 3.48 0.13 28.48
N LYS A 74 2.78 1.21 28.15
CA LYS A 74 1.61 1.70 28.88
C LYS A 74 0.39 1.58 27.99
N GLU A 75 -0.69 1.02 28.53
CA GLU A 75 -1.98 0.85 27.86
C GLU A 75 -3.06 1.57 28.62
N GLU A 76 -4.03 2.13 27.92
CA GLU A 76 -5.22 2.75 28.49
C GLU A 76 -6.40 1.78 28.34
N TYR A 77 -6.68 0.99 29.38
CA TYR A 77 -7.84 0.08 29.41
C TYR A 77 -9.10 0.78 29.94
N GLU A 78 -8.91 1.79 30.78
CA GLU A 78 -9.97 2.68 31.26
C GLU A 78 -9.61 4.12 30.91
N PRO A 79 -10.54 4.95 30.42
CA PRO A 79 -10.25 6.33 30.03
C PRO A 79 -9.48 7.09 31.11
N GLY A 80 -8.32 7.65 30.75
CA GLY A 80 -7.44 8.39 31.67
C GLY A 80 -6.55 7.56 32.57
N THR A 81 -6.68 6.22 32.57
CA THR A 81 -5.87 5.33 33.44
C THR A 81 -4.84 4.55 32.62
N LEU A 82 -3.55 4.86 32.83
CA LEU A 82 -2.43 4.16 32.18
C LEU A 82 -1.97 2.98 33.02
N THR A 83 -2.09 1.77 32.47
CA THR A 83 -1.58 0.54 33.06
C THR A 83 -0.24 0.16 32.42
N THR A 84 0.78 -0.06 33.25
CA THR A 84 2.09 -0.50 32.75
C THR A 84 2.09 -2.02 32.61
N ILE A 85 2.39 -2.51 31.40
CA ILE A 85 2.49 -3.94 31.09
C ILE A 85 3.79 -4.26 30.38
N LYS A 86 4.16 -5.54 30.33
CA LYS A 86 5.20 -6.06 29.43
C LYS A 86 4.55 -6.81 28.29
N ASP A 87 5.01 -6.56 27.08
CA ASP A 87 4.48 -7.22 25.89
C ASP A 87 5.59 -7.51 24.88
N ASN A 88 5.32 -8.44 23.97
CA ASN A 88 6.22 -8.81 22.90
C ASN A 88 5.89 -8.02 21.64
N PHE A 89 6.85 -7.24 21.15
CA PHE A 89 6.73 -6.42 19.97
C PHE A 89 7.48 -7.05 18.79
N ARG A 90 6.96 -6.85 17.57
CA ARG A 90 7.61 -7.27 16.35
C ARG A 90 8.89 -6.50 16.11
N VAL A 91 9.89 -7.18 15.55
CA VAL A 91 11.18 -6.62 15.19
C VAL A 91 11.37 -6.75 13.68
N TYR A 92 11.80 -5.69 13.05
CA TYR A 92 12.08 -5.62 11.62
C TYR A 92 13.53 -5.24 11.36
N ASP A 93 14.08 -5.58 10.21
CA ASP A 93 15.50 -5.36 9.89
C ASP A 93 15.73 -4.00 9.19
N SER A 94 14.66 -3.32 8.76
CA SER A 94 14.73 -2.00 8.12
C SER A 94 13.46 -1.19 8.31
N LEU A 95 13.53 0.13 8.04
CA LEU A 95 12.36 1.01 7.99
C LEU A 95 11.34 0.51 6.97
N GLU A 96 11.79 0.09 5.80
CA GLU A 96 10.92 -0.45 4.75
C GLU A 96 10.13 -1.66 5.24
N GLU A 97 10.81 -2.63 5.88
CA GLU A 97 10.14 -3.80 6.45
C GLU A 97 9.18 -3.45 7.57
N GLY A 98 9.50 -2.47 8.40
CA GLY A 98 8.61 -1.99 9.45
C GLY A 98 7.32 -1.39 8.90
N VAL A 99 7.42 -0.60 7.83
CA VAL A 99 6.24 -0.05 7.14
C VAL A 99 5.45 -1.16 6.43
N LYS A 100 6.13 -2.06 5.71
CA LYS A 100 5.48 -3.22 5.08
C LYS A 100 4.75 -4.08 6.12
N GLY A 101 5.37 -4.30 7.28
CA GLY A 101 4.79 -5.06 8.39
C GLY A 101 3.49 -4.46 8.93
N TYR A 102 3.30 -3.14 8.87
CA TYR A 102 2.02 -2.50 9.15
C TYR A 102 0.96 -2.91 8.14
N PHE A 103 1.26 -2.87 6.83
CA PHE A 103 0.32 -3.26 5.80
C PHE A 103 -0.05 -4.74 5.87
N GLU A 104 0.89 -5.60 6.20
CA GLU A 104 0.63 -7.03 6.46
C GLU A 104 -0.25 -7.23 7.70
N PHE A 105 -0.05 -6.44 8.76
CA PHE A 105 -0.86 -6.50 9.97
C PHE A 105 -2.32 -6.12 9.71
N ILE A 106 -2.59 -5.09 8.94
CA ILE A 106 -3.96 -4.68 8.63
C ILE A 106 -4.66 -5.60 7.60
N GLN A 107 -4.01 -6.68 7.14
CA GLN A 107 -4.68 -7.74 6.38
C GLN A 107 -5.47 -8.71 7.28
N LEU A 108 -5.37 -8.61 8.60
CA LEU A 108 -6.25 -9.35 9.50
C LEU A 108 -7.71 -9.06 9.20
N GLN A 109 -8.57 -10.07 9.32
CA GLN A 109 -9.99 -10.01 8.96
C GLN A 109 -10.71 -8.77 9.53
N ARG A 110 -10.39 -8.38 10.75
CA ARG A 110 -11.02 -7.24 11.44
C ARG A 110 -10.72 -5.88 10.82
N TYR A 111 -9.70 -5.76 9.97
CA TYR A 111 -9.27 -4.51 9.32
C TYR A 111 -9.60 -4.46 7.83
N GLN A 112 -10.35 -5.42 7.28
CA GLN A 112 -10.66 -5.46 5.85
C GLN A 112 -11.57 -4.31 5.39
N ASN A 113 -12.31 -3.70 6.32
CA ASN A 113 -13.14 -2.51 6.10
C ASN A 113 -12.34 -1.21 5.91
N LEU A 114 -11.02 -1.23 6.12
CA LEU A 114 -10.14 -0.08 5.81
C LEU A 114 -9.93 0.11 4.30
N ARG A 115 -10.17 -0.92 3.51
CA ARG A 115 -10.01 -0.86 2.06
C ARG A 115 -11.02 0.09 1.43
N GLY A 116 -10.55 0.91 0.50
CA GLY A 116 -11.40 1.85 -0.23
C GLY A 116 -11.76 3.13 0.52
N ILE A 117 -11.39 3.28 1.80
CA ILE A 117 -11.59 4.53 2.54
C ILE A 117 -10.68 5.61 1.94
N THR A 118 -11.27 6.78 1.65
CA THR A 118 -10.57 7.94 1.10
C THR A 118 -10.49 9.13 2.06
N ASP A 119 -11.27 9.11 3.13
CA ASP A 119 -11.24 10.14 4.16
C ASP A 119 -10.29 9.76 5.31
N PRO A 120 -9.29 10.60 5.64
CA PRO A 120 -8.31 10.30 6.69
C PRO A 120 -8.91 10.11 8.08
N LYS A 121 -9.94 10.88 8.41
CA LYS A 121 -10.57 10.81 9.73
C LYS A 121 -11.43 9.55 9.86
N GLU A 122 -12.13 9.18 8.79
CA GLU A 122 -12.87 7.92 8.70
C GLU A 122 -11.91 6.71 8.86
N TYR A 123 -10.77 6.73 8.20
CA TYR A 123 -9.77 5.69 8.35
C TYR A 123 -9.31 5.52 9.80
N LEU A 124 -8.98 6.64 10.49
CA LEU A 124 -8.55 6.63 11.88
C LEU A 124 -9.66 6.14 12.83
N GLN A 125 -10.90 6.53 12.57
CA GLN A 125 -12.05 6.07 13.37
C GLN A 125 -12.29 4.58 13.18
N THR A 126 -12.23 4.10 11.94
CA THR A 126 -12.46 2.71 11.59
C THR A 126 -11.39 1.81 12.23
N ILE A 127 -10.11 2.12 12.03
CA ILE A 127 -9.03 1.29 12.59
C ILE A 127 -9.02 1.28 14.12
N LYS A 128 -9.42 2.39 14.78
CA LYS A 128 -9.61 2.45 16.22
C LYS A 128 -10.76 1.54 16.67
N ASN A 129 -11.90 1.60 16.00
CA ASN A 129 -13.07 0.77 16.32
C ASN A 129 -12.75 -0.73 16.15
N ASP A 130 -11.85 -1.08 15.22
CA ASP A 130 -11.34 -2.43 15.00
C ASP A 130 -10.30 -2.87 16.05
N GLY A 131 -10.04 -2.03 17.06
CA GLY A 131 -9.19 -2.37 18.20
C GLY A 131 -7.70 -2.22 17.96
N TYR A 132 -7.29 -1.31 17.07
CA TYR A 132 -5.87 -0.98 16.87
C TYR A 132 -5.29 -0.23 18.08
N ALA A 133 -6.02 0.70 18.65
CA ALA A 133 -5.59 1.52 19.78
C ALA A 133 -6.68 1.63 20.83
N THR A 134 -6.26 1.70 22.10
CA THR A 134 -7.15 1.83 23.27
C THR A 134 -7.38 3.28 23.70
N SER A 135 -6.44 4.19 23.35
CA SER A 135 -6.51 5.59 23.76
C SER A 135 -7.78 6.30 23.29
N SER A 136 -8.45 6.98 24.20
CA SER A 136 -9.66 7.76 23.92
C SER A 136 -9.41 8.91 22.94
N THR A 137 -8.22 9.49 22.97
CA THR A 137 -7.80 10.64 22.13
C THR A 137 -7.08 10.23 20.83
N TYR A 138 -7.02 8.94 20.52
CA TYR A 138 -6.24 8.42 19.39
C TYR A 138 -6.58 9.09 18.05
N VAL A 139 -7.85 9.17 17.71
CA VAL A 139 -8.31 9.76 16.45
C VAL A 139 -7.94 11.23 16.38
N GLU A 140 -8.22 11.98 17.44
CA GLU A 140 -7.98 13.42 17.48
C GLU A 140 -6.49 13.76 17.39
N ASN A 141 -5.66 13.05 18.14
CA ASN A 141 -4.20 13.26 18.13
C ASN A 141 -3.61 13.01 16.75
N ASN A 142 -3.99 11.91 16.08
CA ASN A 142 -3.53 11.60 14.72
C ASN A 142 -4.05 12.63 13.71
N TYR A 143 -5.34 13.02 13.81
CA TYR A 143 -5.91 14.00 12.89
C TYR A 143 -5.29 15.38 13.05
N GLN A 144 -4.92 15.76 14.27
CA GLN A 144 -4.18 16.98 14.53
C GLN A 144 -2.78 16.96 13.88
N LEU A 145 -2.08 15.82 13.88
CA LEU A 145 -0.81 15.65 13.16
C LEU A 145 -1.01 15.81 11.66
N ILE A 146 -2.06 15.20 11.10
CA ILE A 146 -2.38 15.32 9.66
C ILE A 146 -2.54 16.78 9.27
N THR A 147 -3.32 17.55 10.05
CA THR A 147 -3.59 18.96 9.77
C THR A 147 -2.36 19.85 9.99
N THR A 148 -1.66 19.67 11.11
CA THR A 148 -0.50 20.47 11.49
C THR A 148 0.64 20.35 10.47
N TYR A 149 0.92 19.14 10.01
CA TYR A 149 2.02 18.85 9.08
C TYR A 149 1.56 18.74 7.62
N LYS A 150 0.26 19.05 7.34
CA LYS A 150 -0.33 19.01 5.98
C LYS A 150 -0.07 17.68 5.28
N LEU A 151 -0.24 16.57 6.01
CA LEU A 151 0.10 15.24 5.51
C LEU A 151 -0.80 14.78 4.36
N THR A 152 -1.98 15.38 4.18
CA THR A 152 -2.88 15.10 3.05
C THR A 152 -2.25 15.37 1.67
N LYS A 153 -1.13 16.09 1.62
CA LYS A 153 -0.36 16.21 0.38
C LYS A 153 0.16 14.85 -0.14
N TYR A 154 0.31 13.87 0.75
CA TYR A 154 0.72 12.51 0.43
C TYR A 154 -0.45 11.59 0.04
N ASP A 155 -1.70 12.01 0.29
CA ASP A 155 -2.92 11.29 -0.13
C ASP A 155 -3.21 11.49 -1.61
N LYS A 156 -2.56 12.47 -2.23
CA LYS A 156 -2.65 12.63 -3.68
C LYS A 156 -2.07 11.37 -4.30
N GLU A 157 -2.94 10.62 -4.95
CA GLU A 157 -2.53 9.52 -5.79
C GLU A 157 -1.37 9.97 -6.68
N ASP A 158 -0.30 9.19 -6.72
CA ASP A 158 0.56 9.23 -7.89
C ASP A 158 -0.35 8.93 -9.09
N ALA A 159 -0.54 9.90 -9.96
CA ALA A 159 -1.47 9.78 -11.08
C ALA A 159 -1.16 8.55 -11.96
N ALA A 160 0.09 8.06 -11.93
CA ALA A 160 0.51 6.84 -12.58
C ALA A 160 -0.02 5.58 -11.86
N MET A 161 0.01 5.57 -10.50
CA MET A 161 -0.54 4.46 -9.69
C MET A 161 -2.05 4.35 -9.87
N SER A 162 -2.78 5.50 -9.83
CA SER A 162 -4.21 5.55 -10.14
C SER A 162 -4.55 4.96 -11.50
N LYS A 163 -3.73 5.22 -12.52
CA LYS A 163 -3.93 4.67 -13.86
C LYS A 163 -3.70 3.15 -13.91
N ILE A 164 -2.67 2.65 -13.23
CA ILE A 164 -2.42 1.21 -13.15
C ILE A 164 -3.60 0.50 -12.48
N GLU A 165 -4.13 1.05 -11.36
CA GLU A 165 -5.27 0.44 -10.70
C GLU A 165 -6.53 0.42 -11.58
N LYS A 166 -6.83 1.53 -12.27
CA LYS A 166 -7.93 1.55 -13.22
C LYS A 166 -7.78 0.46 -14.30
N ALA A 167 -6.54 0.27 -14.79
CA ALA A 167 -6.26 -0.80 -15.73
C ALA A 167 -6.50 -2.19 -15.14
N VAL A 168 -6.04 -2.42 -13.91
CA VAL A 168 -6.24 -3.70 -13.20
C VAL A 168 -7.71 -3.95 -12.91
N GLN A 169 -8.44 -2.97 -12.38
CA GLN A 169 -9.89 -3.08 -12.14
C GLN A 169 -10.67 -3.37 -13.43
N GLN A 170 -10.27 -2.76 -14.53
CA GLN A 170 -10.86 -3.06 -15.82
C GLN A 170 -10.62 -4.51 -16.25
N MET A 171 -9.39 -5.02 -16.05
CA MET A 171 -9.05 -6.42 -16.33
C MET A 171 -9.84 -7.38 -15.43
N GLU A 172 -9.97 -7.06 -14.13
CA GLU A 172 -10.75 -7.86 -13.18
C GLU A 172 -12.24 -7.86 -13.54
N ALA A 173 -12.78 -6.72 -13.96
CA ALA A 173 -14.17 -6.63 -14.42
C ALA A 173 -14.42 -7.51 -15.63
N TRP A 174 -13.54 -7.48 -16.64
CA TRP A 174 -13.66 -8.36 -17.80
C TRP A 174 -13.48 -9.85 -17.45
N ALA A 175 -12.56 -10.18 -16.55
CA ALA A 175 -12.33 -11.55 -16.13
C ALA A 175 -13.46 -12.13 -15.27
N GLY A 176 -14.25 -11.28 -14.60
CA GLY A 176 -15.39 -11.68 -13.77
C GLY A 176 -16.73 -11.66 -14.50
N ASP A 177 -16.76 -11.32 -15.79
CA ASP A 177 -17.97 -11.21 -16.61
C ASP A 177 -17.96 -12.28 -17.72
N ASP A 178 -18.85 -13.27 -17.60
CA ASP A 178 -18.98 -14.38 -18.56
C ASP A 178 -19.36 -13.93 -19.99
N SER A 179 -19.74 -12.66 -20.20
CA SER A 179 -19.97 -12.09 -21.51
C SER A 179 -18.68 -11.78 -22.28
N HIS A 180 -17.53 -11.86 -21.62
CA HIS A 180 -16.20 -11.69 -22.20
C HIS A 180 -15.47 -13.02 -22.31
N GLY A 181 -14.90 -13.27 -23.48
CA GLY A 181 -14.15 -14.48 -23.78
C GLY A 181 -12.82 -14.21 -24.47
N TYR A 182 -12.26 -15.26 -25.06
CA TYR A 182 -10.99 -15.20 -25.78
C TYR A 182 -11.20 -15.29 -27.29
N ASP A 183 -10.81 -14.25 -28.04
CA ASP A 183 -10.85 -14.21 -29.50
C ASP A 183 -9.55 -13.58 -30.06
N GLN A 184 -8.90 -14.27 -30.99
CA GLN A 184 -7.72 -13.75 -31.68
C GLN A 184 -8.06 -12.97 -32.97
N THR A 185 -9.25 -13.15 -33.52
CA THR A 185 -9.70 -12.48 -34.74
C THR A 185 -10.28 -11.10 -34.41
N TYR A 186 -11.24 -11.06 -33.48
CA TYR A 186 -11.86 -9.82 -33.00
C TYR A 186 -11.31 -9.39 -31.64
N ARG A 187 -10.01 -9.46 -31.50
CA ARG A 187 -9.22 -9.41 -30.28
C ARG A 187 -9.27 -8.10 -29.48
N TRP A 188 -9.89 -7.05 -29.98
CA TRP A 188 -9.92 -5.73 -29.39
C TRP A 188 -11.27 -5.37 -28.73
N GLY A 189 -12.05 -6.33 -28.36
CA GLY A 189 -13.34 -6.10 -27.71
C GLY A 189 -14.47 -5.73 -28.68
N GLN A 190 -14.28 -5.88 -30.00
CA GLN A 190 -15.32 -5.54 -31.01
C GLN A 190 -16.60 -6.38 -30.83
N ARG A 191 -16.48 -7.56 -30.23
CA ARG A 191 -17.59 -8.48 -29.91
C ARG A 191 -17.65 -8.80 -28.41
N GLY A 192 -16.95 -8.04 -27.57
CA GLY A 192 -16.80 -8.29 -26.14
C GLY A 192 -15.54 -9.09 -25.78
N ASP A 193 -14.94 -9.83 -26.71
CA ASP A 193 -13.82 -10.73 -26.45
C ASP A 193 -12.46 -10.08 -26.73
N PHE A 194 -11.42 -10.61 -26.05
CA PHE A 194 -10.04 -10.13 -26.18
C PHE A 194 -9.07 -11.32 -26.29
N ASP A 195 -7.90 -11.11 -26.91
CA ASP A 195 -6.75 -11.95 -26.57
C ASP A 195 -5.98 -11.36 -25.37
N CYS A 196 -5.04 -12.14 -24.82
CA CYS A 196 -4.30 -11.75 -23.60
C CYS A 196 -3.57 -10.42 -23.74
N SER A 197 -2.93 -10.16 -24.88
CA SER A 197 -2.17 -8.93 -25.09
C SER A 197 -3.08 -7.73 -25.37
N ALA A 198 -4.14 -7.94 -26.13
CA ALA A 198 -5.11 -6.88 -26.44
C ALA A 198 -5.89 -6.43 -25.21
N ALA A 199 -6.26 -7.33 -24.31
CA ALA A 199 -6.90 -7.00 -23.04
C ALA A 199 -6.04 -6.08 -22.19
N VAL A 200 -4.77 -6.43 -21.96
CA VAL A 200 -3.83 -5.61 -21.17
C VAL A 200 -3.60 -4.25 -21.83
N ILE A 201 -3.35 -4.23 -23.14
CA ILE A 201 -3.12 -2.99 -23.88
C ILE A 201 -4.36 -2.08 -23.82
N GLN A 202 -5.55 -2.63 -24.01
CA GLN A 202 -6.80 -1.86 -24.00
C GLN A 202 -7.13 -1.36 -22.59
N ALA A 203 -6.91 -2.16 -21.55
CA ALA A 203 -7.12 -1.74 -20.16
C ALA A 203 -6.19 -0.58 -19.79
N CYS A 204 -4.92 -0.65 -20.16
CA CYS A 204 -3.96 0.45 -19.97
C CYS A 204 -4.40 1.72 -20.71
N GLU A 205 -4.81 1.60 -21.96
CA GLU A 205 -5.32 2.73 -22.77
C GLU A 205 -6.54 3.38 -22.14
N ASN A 206 -7.52 2.58 -21.73
CA ASN A 206 -8.75 3.05 -21.06
C ASN A 206 -8.43 3.76 -19.74
N ALA A 207 -7.40 3.33 -19.05
CA ALA A 207 -6.91 3.96 -17.82
C ALA A 207 -6.10 5.24 -18.05
N GLY A 208 -5.89 5.65 -19.29
CA GLY A 208 -5.12 6.85 -19.67
C GLY A 208 -3.60 6.62 -19.68
N ILE A 209 -3.17 5.36 -19.87
CA ILE A 209 -1.78 5.01 -20.18
C ILE A 209 -1.73 4.70 -21.67
N PRO A 210 -1.18 5.59 -22.51
CA PRO A 210 -1.39 5.57 -23.97
C PRO A 210 -0.51 4.53 -24.67
N VAL A 211 -0.54 3.27 -24.22
CA VAL A 211 0.30 2.19 -24.79
C VAL A 211 -0.17 1.77 -26.17
N LYS A 212 -1.50 1.69 -26.40
CA LYS A 212 -2.09 1.37 -27.69
C LYS A 212 -1.83 2.49 -28.70
N SER A 213 -2.09 3.74 -28.29
CA SER A 213 -1.84 4.93 -29.11
C SER A 213 -0.35 5.11 -29.44
N ASN A 214 0.55 4.58 -28.63
CA ASN A 214 1.99 4.55 -28.90
C ASN A 214 2.45 3.29 -29.66
N GLY A 215 1.52 2.47 -30.17
CA GLY A 215 1.79 1.39 -31.11
C GLY A 215 1.95 0.01 -30.49
N ALA A 216 1.55 -0.22 -29.22
CA ALA A 216 1.46 -1.57 -28.66
C ALA A 216 0.32 -2.32 -29.39
N THR A 217 0.64 -3.47 -29.97
CA THR A 217 -0.34 -4.26 -30.74
C THR A 217 -0.32 -5.74 -30.41
N TYR A 218 0.78 -6.27 -29.90
CA TYR A 218 0.93 -7.69 -29.55
C TYR A 218 2.09 -7.86 -28.57
N THR A 219 2.20 -9.03 -27.96
CA THR A 219 3.20 -9.35 -26.93
C THR A 219 4.62 -8.98 -27.30
N GLY A 220 5.03 -9.21 -28.56
CA GLY A 220 6.40 -8.97 -29.03
C GLY A 220 6.83 -7.50 -29.01
N ASN A 221 5.91 -6.53 -29.15
CA ASN A 221 6.26 -5.11 -29.11
C ASN A 221 5.87 -4.41 -27.77
N MET A 222 5.14 -5.10 -26.89
CA MET A 222 4.68 -4.52 -25.63
C MET A 222 5.83 -3.99 -24.78
N LEU A 223 6.91 -4.77 -24.60
CA LEU A 223 8.03 -4.37 -23.74
C LEU A 223 8.60 -2.99 -24.09
N GLN A 224 8.86 -2.76 -25.38
CA GLN A 224 9.43 -1.49 -25.83
C GLN A 224 8.47 -0.33 -25.67
N VAL A 225 7.19 -0.54 -26.03
CA VAL A 225 6.16 0.51 -25.96
C VAL A 225 5.82 0.84 -24.50
N PHE A 226 5.68 -0.16 -23.66
CA PHE A 226 5.37 0.03 -22.23
C PHE A 226 6.50 0.81 -21.55
N LYS A 227 7.77 0.50 -21.84
CA LYS A 227 8.92 1.29 -21.34
C LYS A 227 8.84 2.76 -21.78
N LYS A 228 8.45 3.05 -23.02
CA LYS A 228 8.24 4.43 -23.50
C LYS A 228 7.10 5.13 -22.75
N CYS A 229 6.10 4.38 -22.28
CA CYS A 229 4.97 4.89 -21.51
C CYS A 229 5.21 4.92 -20.00
N GLY A 230 6.46 4.70 -19.53
CA GLY A 230 6.86 4.85 -18.13
C GLY A 230 6.91 3.54 -17.32
N PHE A 231 6.63 2.38 -17.92
CA PHE A 231 6.85 1.10 -17.24
C PHE A 231 8.33 0.80 -17.09
N VAL A 232 8.69 0.15 -15.99
CA VAL A 232 10.06 -0.23 -15.66
C VAL A 232 10.18 -1.76 -15.67
N ASP A 233 11.26 -2.28 -16.27
CA ASP A 233 11.57 -3.69 -16.23
C ASP A 233 12.10 -4.09 -14.85
N VAL A 234 11.33 -4.89 -14.13
CA VAL A 234 11.64 -5.38 -12.78
C VAL A 234 11.98 -6.87 -12.75
N THR A 235 12.22 -7.49 -13.90
CA THR A 235 12.48 -8.93 -14.02
C THR A 235 13.57 -9.44 -13.07
N SER A 236 14.62 -8.64 -12.82
CA SER A 236 15.69 -9.00 -11.88
C SER A 236 15.28 -8.96 -10.40
N LYS A 237 14.13 -8.37 -10.07
CA LYS A 237 13.60 -8.23 -8.71
C LYS A 237 12.55 -9.28 -8.37
N VAL A 238 12.15 -10.10 -9.35
CA VAL A 238 11.07 -11.08 -9.21
C VAL A 238 11.62 -12.50 -9.32
N ASN A 239 11.20 -13.37 -8.42
CA ASN A 239 11.44 -14.81 -8.55
C ASN A 239 10.42 -15.39 -9.54
N ARG A 240 10.87 -15.70 -10.76
CA ARG A 240 10.01 -16.18 -11.85
C ARG A 240 9.38 -17.56 -11.58
N SER A 241 9.96 -18.36 -10.70
CA SER A 241 9.43 -19.69 -10.36
C SER A 241 8.33 -19.64 -9.31
N THR A 242 8.40 -18.69 -8.38
CA THR A 242 7.46 -18.59 -7.25
C THR A 242 6.54 -17.37 -7.32
N GLY A 243 6.83 -16.42 -8.22
CA GLY A 243 6.13 -15.13 -8.26
C GLY A 243 6.50 -14.17 -7.12
N ALA A 244 7.44 -14.55 -6.25
CA ALA A 244 7.85 -13.68 -5.14
C ALA A 244 8.45 -12.38 -5.69
N GLY A 245 7.97 -11.26 -5.18
CA GLY A 245 8.35 -9.91 -5.63
C GLY A 245 7.43 -9.30 -6.69
N LEU A 246 6.44 -10.05 -7.23
CA LEU A 246 5.39 -9.48 -8.06
C LEU A 246 4.48 -8.57 -7.25
N LEU A 247 4.14 -7.44 -7.83
CA LEU A 247 3.19 -6.48 -7.28
C LEU A 247 1.92 -6.43 -8.14
N ARG A 248 0.82 -6.02 -7.54
CA ARG A 248 -0.44 -5.77 -8.25
C ARG A 248 -0.20 -4.72 -9.35
N GLY A 249 -0.60 -5.03 -10.57
CA GLY A 249 -0.38 -4.19 -11.75
C GLY A 249 0.90 -4.49 -12.53
N ASP A 250 1.74 -5.42 -12.06
CA ASP A 250 2.85 -5.91 -12.87
C ASP A 250 2.34 -6.68 -14.09
N VAL A 251 2.97 -6.45 -15.23
CA VAL A 251 2.65 -7.15 -16.48
C VAL A 251 3.69 -8.21 -16.75
N LEU A 252 3.24 -9.47 -16.80
CA LEU A 252 4.08 -10.60 -17.18
C LEU A 252 4.10 -10.75 -18.70
N LEU A 253 5.26 -10.64 -19.30
CA LEU A 253 5.45 -10.74 -20.73
C LEU A 253 6.33 -11.96 -21.10
N ASN A 254 5.81 -12.83 -21.98
CA ASN A 254 6.63 -13.80 -22.69
C ASN A 254 6.98 -13.21 -24.06
N THR A 255 8.26 -12.86 -24.25
CA THR A 255 8.76 -12.23 -25.49
C THR A 255 9.24 -13.25 -26.51
N SER A 256 9.08 -14.56 -26.23
CA SER A 256 9.58 -15.66 -27.07
C SER A 256 8.53 -16.21 -28.05
N HIS A 257 7.44 -15.51 -28.27
CA HIS A 257 6.36 -15.86 -29.23
C HIS A 257 6.28 -14.88 -30.37
#